data_819e096e78e8576bddf828623fa96c21
#
_entry.id   819e096e78e8576bddf828623fa96c21
#
_cell.length_a   1.000
_cell.length_b   1.000
_cell.length_c   1.000
_cell.angle_alpha   90.00
_cell.angle_beta   90.00
_cell.angle_gamma   90.00
#
_symmetry.space_group_name_H-M   'P 1'
#
loop_
_entity.id
_entity.type
_entity.pdbx_description
1 polymer ?
#
loop_
_entity_poly.entity_id
_entity_poly.type
_entity_poly.pdbx_seq_one_letter_code
_entity_poly.pdbx_strand_id
1 'polypeptide(L)'
;QSFLPLSVNWVLEFVPIYNKVIPWGWNPSLVRRLQEAGFPDTAYPSVERMKRIRQISGRQTAVKVLRRLCRHIGGNIPILGEAFVLSSTEEVKAFVLSHSRALLKAPWSGSGRGIQYVSGSFPIPLEGWIRHILTTQHEVIGEPFYDKLLDFAMEFFADEWGQVHFIGYSLFETDKRGVYKENLLAADRVIEARISTYVSAEILHQVGRML
;
A
#
# COMPACT_ATOMS: atom_id res chain seq x y z
N GLN A 1 12.69 -3.78 -28.21
CA GLN A 1 11.36 -4.42 -28.40
C GLN A 1 10.37 -3.63 -27.58
N SER A 2 9.51 -2.84 -28.23
CA SER A 2 8.44 -2.10 -27.61
C SER A 2 7.35 -3.09 -27.23
N PHE A 3 7.13 -3.29 -25.92
CA PHE A 3 5.94 -3.93 -25.43
C PHE A 3 4.75 -3.00 -25.75
N LEU A 4 4.01 -3.32 -26.78
CA LEU A 4 2.68 -2.74 -26.97
C LEU A 4 1.81 -3.20 -25.79
N PRO A 5 1.14 -2.30 -25.05
CA PRO A 5 0.18 -2.71 -24.07
C PRO A 5 -0.91 -3.50 -24.80
N LEU A 6 -1.12 -4.75 -24.38
CA LEU A 6 -2.25 -5.54 -24.83
C LEU A 6 -3.50 -4.68 -24.63
N SER A 7 -4.16 -4.31 -25.72
CA SER A 7 -5.33 -3.47 -25.63
C SER A 7 -6.41 -4.22 -24.84
N VAL A 8 -7.03 -3.56 -23.87
CA VAL A 8 -8.12 -4.12 -23.03
C VAL A 8 -9.26 -4.69 -23.87
N ASN A 9 -9.40 -4.25 -25.13
CA ASN A 9 -10.40 -4.75 -26.10
C ASN A 9 -10.23 -6.25 -26.41
N TRP A 10 -9.02 -6.77 -26.35
CA TRP A 10 -8.75 -8.20 -26.63
C TRP A 10 -9.38 -9.14 -25.60
N VAL A 11 -9.45 -8.74 -24.36
CA VAL A 11 -10.01 -9.56 -23.28
C VAL A 11 -11.54 -9.59 -23.32
N LEU A 12 -12.18 -8.56 -23.88
CA LEU A 12 -13.63 -8.43 -23.91
C LEU A 12 -14.30 -9.17 -25.09
N GLU A 13 -13.56 -9.51 -26.13
CA GLU A 13 -14.07 -10.29 -27.28
C GLU A 13 -14.29 -11.78 -26.97
N PHE A 14 -13.72 -12.31 -25.85
CA PHE A 14 -13.78 -13.72 -25.46
C PHE A 14 -14.64 -14.00 -24.21
N VAL A 15 -15.53 -13.12 -23.88
CA VAL A 15 -16.32 -13.09 -22.64
C VAL A 15 -17.29 -14.25 -22.35
N PRO A 16 -17.80 -15.05 -23.29
CA PRO A 16 -18.86 -16.00 -22.98
C PRO A 16 -18.48 -17.15 -22.02
N ILE A 17 -17.20 -17.32 -21.67
CA ILE A 17 -16.71 -18.53 -20.99
C ILE A 17 -16.19 -18.29 -19.57
N TYR A 18 -16.06 -17.05 -19.11
CA TYR A 18 -15.43 -16.75 -17.81
C TYR A 18 -16.47 -16.50 -16.72
N ASN A 19 -16.41 -17.30 -15.66
CA ASN A 19 -17.26 -17.18 -14.47
C ASN A 19 -16.77 -16.14 -13.46
N LYS A 20 -15.54 -15.64 -13.60
CA LYS A 20 -14.92 -14.73 -12.62
C LYS A 20 -13.96 -13.78 -13.30
N VAL A 21 -14.02 -12.51 -12.90
CA VAL A 21 -13.07 -11.46 -13.31
C VAL A 21 -12.19 -11.12 -12.12
N ILE A 22 -10.87 -11.23 -12.28
CA ILE A 22 -9.88 -10.88 -11.27
C ILE A 22 -8.98 -9.77 -11.83
N PRO A 23 -9.35 -8.51 -11.69
CA PRO A 23 -8.54 -7.41 -12.19
C PRO A 23 -7.38 -7.10 -11.23
N TRP A 24 -6.38 -6.37 -11.70
CA TRP A 24 -5.37 -5.77 -10.83
C TRP A 24 -5.97 -4.84 -9.76
N GLY A 25 -7.07 -4.17 -10.09
CA GLY A 25 -7.83 -3.35 -9.14
C GLY A 25 -9.18 -2.94 -9.72
N TRP A 26 -10.19 -2.98 -8.88
CA TRP A 26 -11.54 -2.56 -9.23
C TRP A 26 -11.66 -1.03 -9.28
N ASN A 27 -12.27 -0.53 -10.35
CA ASN A 27 -12.61 0.88 -10.50
C ASN A 27 -13.88 1.05 -11.36
N PRO A 28 -14.56 2.21 -11.28
CA PRO A 28 -15.82 2.44 -12.00
C PRO A 28 -15.70 2.32 -13.51
N SER A 29 -14.56 2.68 -14.09
CA SER A 29 -14.34 2.59 -15.54
C SER A 29 -14.29 1.14 -16.01
N LEU A 30 -13.63 0.25 -15.25
CA LEU A 30 -13.60 -1.18 -15.54
C LEU A 30 -14.99 -1.79 -15.42
N VAL A 31 -15.73 -1.48 -14.35
CA VAL A 31 -17.10 -1.98 -14.16
C VAL A 31 -17.99 -1.58 -15.34
N ARG A 32 -17.94 -0.32 -15.75
CA ARG A 32 -18.71 0.14 -16.94
C ARG A 32 -18.37 -0.67 -18.18
N ARG A 33 -17.08 -0.91 -18.46
CA ARG A 33 -16.66 -1.73 -19.61
C ARG A 33 -17.14 -3.16 -19.54
N LEU A 34 -17.18 -3.76 -18.35
CA LEU A 34 -17.73 -5.10 -18.16
C LEU A 34 -19.23 -5.14 -18.40
N GLN A 35 -19.97 -4.13 -17.95
CA GLN A 35 -21.39 -3.97 -18.22
C GLN A 35 -21.67 -3.82 -19.73
N GLU A 36 -20.92 -2.95 -20.41
CA GLU A 36 -21.01 -2.74 -21.85
C GLU A 36 -20.68 -4.02 -22.64
N ALA A 37 -19.80 -4.88 -22.11
CA ALA A 37 -19.46 -6.18 -22.67
C ALA A 37 -20.43 -7.32 -22.31
N GLY A 38 -21.50 -7.02 -21.56
CA GLY A 38 -22.55 -8.00 -21.23
C GLY A 38 -22.21 -8.95 -20.06
N PHE A 39 -21.23 -8.61 -19.22
CA PHE A 39 -20.97 -9.39 -17.99
C PHE A 39 -22.12 -9.24 -16.99
N PRO A 40 -22.52 -10.34 -16.31
CA PRO A 40 -23.56 -10.27 -15.29
C PRO A 40 -23.11 -9.43 -14.08
N ASP A 41 -24.06 -8.84 -13.36
CA ASP A 41 -23.79 -8.02 -12.16
C ASP A 41 -23.06 -8.76 -11.06
N THR A 42 -23.08 -10.09 -11.07
CA THR A 42 -22.31 -10.94 -10.15
C THR A 42 -20.82 -10.99 -10.46
N ALA A 43 -20.37 -10.54 -11.63
CA ALA A 43 -18.98 -10.59 -12.06
C ALA A 43 -18.11 -9.44 -11.50
N TYR A 44 -18.72 -8.42 -10.92
CA TYR A 44 -18.02 -7.24 -10.41
C TYR A 44 -18.65 -6.73 -9.09
N PRO A 45 -17.88 -6.00 -8.27
CA PRO A 45 -18.38 -5.50 -7.00
C PRO A 45 -19.34 -4.32 -7.19
N SER A 46 -20.25 -4.14 -6.23
CA SER A 46 -21.10 -2.93 -6.17
C SER A 46 -20.28 -1.66 -5.97
N VAL A 47 -20.89 -0.51 -6.24
CA VAL A 47 -20.26 0.81 -6.05
C VAL A 47 -19.87 1.00 -4.59
N GLU A 48 -20.70 0.58 -3.63
CA GLU A 48 -20.46 0.66 -2.19
C GLU A 48 -19.26 -0.20 -1.80
N ARG A 49 -19.18 -1.42 -2.34
CA ARG A 49 -18.04 -2.31 -2.09
C ARG A 49 -16.74 -1.72 -2.65
N MET A 50 -16.77 -1.13 -3.85
CA MET A 50 -15.60 -0.43 -4.41
C MET A 50 -15.15 0.75 -3.56
N LYS A 51 -16.09 1.57 -3.08
CA LYS A 51 -15.80 2.68 -2.15
C LYS A 51 -15.13 2.17 -0.87
N ARG A 52 -15.65 1.09 -0.30
CA ARG A 52 -15.08 0.47 0.90
C ARG A 52 -13.66 -0.06 0.65
N ILE A 53 -13.45 -0.80 -0.44
CA ILE A 53 -12.10 -1.28 -0.82
C ILE A 53 -11.14 -0.09 -0.93
N ARG A 54 -11.55 1.00 -1.60
CA ARG A 54 -10.73 2.21 -1.71
C ARG A 54 -10.40 2.80 -0.35
N GLN A 55 -11.36 2.89 0.57
CA GLN A 55 -11.13 3.42 1.92
C GLN A 55 -10.11 2.58 2.70
N ILE A 56 -10.26 1.25 2.72
CA ILE A 56 -9.37 0.37 3.48
C ILE A 56 -7.99 0.23 2.84
N SER A 57 -7.85 0.42 1.53
CA SER A 57 -6.57 0.35 0.81
C SER A 57 -5.73 1.63 0.91
N GLY A 58 -6.27 2.70 1.49
CA GLY A 58 -5.50 3.95 1.69
C GLY A 58 -4.50 3.84 2.83
N ARG A 59 -3.37 4.54 2.71
CA ARG A 59 -2.31 4.57 3.74
C ARG A 59 -2.78 5.10 5.10
N GLN A 60 -3.83 5.92 5.15
CA GLN A 60 -4.47 6.33 6.41
C GLN A 60 -4.99 5.14 7.24
N THR A 61 -5.37 4.04 6.59
CA THR A 61 -5.71 2.80 7.28
C THR A 61 -4.48 2.16 7.92
N ALA A 62 -3.35 2.14 7.21
CA ALA A 62 -2.08 1.66 7.77
C ALA A 62 -1.64 2.48 8.99
N VAL A 63 -1.85 3.81 9.00
CA VAL A 63 -1.58 4.65 10.18
C VAL A 63 -2.40 4.20 11.40
N LYS A 64 -3.67 3.88 11.20
CA LYS A 64 -4.56 3.37 12.28
C LYS A 64 -4.11 2.00 12.77
N VAL A 65 -3.76 1.11 11.85
CA VAL A 65 -3.24 -0.24 12.17
C VAL A 65 -1.93 -0.14 12.95
N LEU A 66 -0.97 0.67 12.47
CA LEU A 66 0.30 0.89 13.16
C LEU A 66 0.11 1.36 14.61
N ARG A 67 -0.74 2.36 14.82
CA ARG A 67 -1.07 2.85 16.18
C ARG A 67 -1.69 1.77 17.06
N ARG A 68 -2.51 0.88 16.49
CA ARG A 68 -3.09 -0.25 17.20
C ARG A 68 -2.02 -1.28 17.56
N LEU A 69 -1.15 -1.63 16.61
CA LEU A 69 -0.02 -2.55 16.83
C LEU A 69 0.89 -2.04 17.95
N CYS A 70 1.34 -0.78 17.87
CA CYS A 70 2.19 -0.18 18.89
C CYS A 70 1.57 -0.24 20.31
N ARG A 71 0.26 -0.06 20.43
CA ARG A 71 -0.43 -0.15 21.74
C ARG A 71 -0.55 -1.56 22.29
N HIS A 72 -0.68 -2.58 21.43
CA HIS A 72 -0.93 -3.95 21.87
C HIS A 72 0.34 -4.77 22.04
N ILE A 73 1.37 -4.49 21.22
CA ILE A 73 2.67 -5.20 21.32
C ILE A 73 3.65 -4.44 22.24
N GLY A 74 3.38 -3.15 22.45
CA GLY A 74 4.27 -2.22 23.13
C GLY A 74 4.42 -2.44 24.62
N GLY A 75 5.22 -3.33 25.05
CA GLY A 75 5.70 -3.49 26.43
C GLY A 75 7.03 -4.19 26.43
N ASN A 76 7.21 -5.18 25.55
CA ASN A 76 8.43 -6.00 25.49
C ASN A 76 9.10 -5.98 24.09
N ILE A 77 8.46 -5.38 23.09
CA ILE A 77 8.99 -5.34 21.72
C ILE A 77 9.05 -3.87 21.28
N PRO A 78 10.22 -3.32 20.95
CA PRO A 78 10.34 -1.97 20.45
C PRO A 78 9.84 -1.92 19.01
N ILE A 79 8.55 -1.60 18.82
CA ILE A 79 8.04 -1.23 17.52
C ILE A 79 8.42 0.23 17.30
N LEU A 80 9.36 0.45 16.41
CA LEU A 80 9.71 1.76 15.91
C LEU A 80 8.77 2.03 14.72
N GLY A 81 8.16 3.19 14.72
CA GLY A 81 7.38 3.66 13.60
C GLY A 81 6.30 4.62 14.06
N GLU A 82 6.31 5.78 13.46
CA GLU A 82 5.29 6.79 13.60
C GLU A 82 4.77 7.16 12.22
N ALA A 83 3.48 7.35 12.12
CA ALA A 83 2.84 7.82 10.90
C ALA A 83 1.69 8.76 11.26
N PHE A 84 1.55 9.81 10.47
CA PHE A 84 0.63 10.91 10.71
C PHE A 84 -0.23 11.14 9.47
N VAL A 85 -1.53 11.36 9.68
CA VAL A 85 -2.45 11.85 8.66
C VAL A 85 -2.45 13.38 8.77
N LEU A 86 -2.09 14.05 7.69
CA LEU A 86 -1.96 15.50 7.60
C LEU A 86 -2.99 16.01 6.58
N SER A 87 -3.85 16.92 6.99
CA SER A 87 -5.03 17.35 6.22
C SER A 87 -4.94 18.77 5.68
N SER A 88 -3.88 19.49 6.03
CA SER A 88 -3.64 20.86 5.54
C SER A 88 -2.17 21.09 5.17
N THR A 89 -1.92 22.11 4.38
CA THR A 89 -0.56 22.54 4.03
C THR A 89 0.23 22.96 5.27
N GLU A 90 -0.43 23.60 6.22
CA GLU A 90 0.14 24.06 7.48
C GLU A 90 0.60 22.89 8.35
N GLU A 91 -0.22 21.83 8.47
CA GLU A 91 0.14 20.60 9.18
C GLU A 91 1.32 19.91 8.51
N VAL A 92 1.33 19.79 7.18
CA VAL A 92 2.44 19.20 6.44
C VAL A 92 3.71 20.01 6.64
N LYS A 93 3.63 21.34 6.57
CA LYS A 93 4.78 22.24 6.80
C LYS A 93 5.32 22.10 8.22
N ALA A 94 4.46 22.09 9.23
CA ALA A 94 4.87 21.91 10.62
C ALA A 94 5.56 20.53 10.81
N PHE A 95 5.00 19.48 10.23
CA PHE A 95 5.58 18.14 10.27
C PHE A 95 6.98 18.11 9.63
N VAL A 96 7.14 18.68 8.42
CA VAL A 96 8.43 18.73 7.71
C VAL A 96 9.48 19.49 8.51
N LEU A 97 9.12 20.62 9.11
CA LEU A 97 10.05 21.45 9.88
C LEU A 97 10.44 20.84 11.23
N SER A 98 9.59 19.96 11.80
CA SER A 98 9.88 19.27 13.06
C SER A 98 10.74 18.02 12.89
N HIS A 99 11.01 17.59 11.66
CA HIS A 99 11.81 16.39 11.38
C HIS A 99 13.02 16.73 10.49
N SER A 100 14.22 16.31 10.92
CA SER A 100 15.45 16.49 10.12
C SER A 100 15.38 15.76 8.78
N ARG A 101 14.75 14.57 8.75
CA ARG A 101 14.45 13.77 7.56
C ARG A 101 13.09 13.13 7.71
N ALA A 102 12.25 13.20 6.66
CA ALA A 102 10.92 12.62 6.66
C ALA A 102 10.49 12.16 5.26
N LEU A 103 9.43 11.39 5.23
CA LEU A 103 8.72 10.96 4.04
C LEU A 103 7.31 11.52 4.03
N LEU A 104 6.91 12.09 2.92
CA LEU A 104 5.52 12.43 2.64
C LEU A 104 4.99 11.46 1.58
N LYS A 105 3.84 10.85 1.82
CA LYS A 105 3.26 9.83 0.94
C LYS A 105 1.83 10.20 0.56
N ALA A 106 1.50 10.10 -0.72
CA ALA A 106 0.11 10.20 -1.16
C ALA A 106 -0.69 9.00 -0.63
N PRO A 107 -1.94 9.17 -0.16
CA PRO A 107 -2.77 8.08 0.38
C PRO A 107 -2.92 6.88 -0.55
N TRP A 108 -3.14 7.15 -1.83
CA TRP A 108 -3.26 6.12 -2.87
C TRP A 108 -2.19 6.31 -3.93
N SER A 109 -1.09 5.61 -3.76
CA SER A 109 -0.01 5.53 -4.75
C SER A 109 0.74 4.22 -4.61
N GLY A 110 1.32 3.74 -5.71
CA GLY A 110 2.11 2.51 -5.74
C GLY A 110 3.51 2.73 -6.30
N SER A 111 4.38 1.75 -6.11
CA SER A 111 5.73 1.68 -6.71
C SER A 111 6.59 2.94 -6.47
N GLY A 112 6.47 3.57 -5.31
CA GLY A 112 7.25 4.75 -4.94
C GLY A 112 6.85 6.07 -5.60
N ARG A 113 5.91 6.08 -6.55
CA ARG A 113 5.57 7.29 -7.36
C ARG A 113 4.95 8.43 -6.56
N GLY A 114 4.31 8.16 -5.46
CA GLY A 114 3.66 9.16 -4.61
C GLY A 114 4.43 9.41 -3.31
N ILE A 115 5.75 9.31 -3.31
CA ILE A 115 6.60 9.54 -2.15
C ILE A 115 7.49 10.74 -2.41
N GLN A 116 7.58 11.63 -1.42
CA GLN A 116 8.52 12.75 -1.38
C GLN A 116 9.44 12.60 -0.17
N TYR A 117 10.74 12.69 -0.42
CA TYR A 117 11.76 12.78 0.62
C TYR A 117 11.97 14.24 0.99
N VAL A 118 11.96 14.54 2.27
CA VAL A 118 12.15 15.89 2.76
C VAL A 118 13.22 15.91 3.88
N SER A 119 13.99 17.00 3.92
CA SER A 119 15.10 17.19 4.86
C SER A 119 15.01 18.55 5.55
N GLY A 120 14.00 18.73 6.40
CA GLY A 120 13.83 19.94 7.20
C GLY A 120 13.59 21.22 6.42
N SER A 121 13.34 21.15 5.10
CA SER A 121 13.09 22.30 4.23
C SER A 121 11.75 22.14 3.49
N PHE A 122 11.16 23.27 3.14
CA PHE A 122 9.85 23.33 2.49
C PHE A 122 9.94 24.13 1.17
N PRO A 123 10.52 23.54 0.10
CA PRO A 123 10.70 24.23 -1.17
C PRO A 123 9.38 24.35 -1.94
N ILE A 124 9.28 25.37 -2.83
CA ILE A 124 8.10 25.65 -3.65
C ILE A 124 7.58 24.42 -4.44
N PRO A 125 8.42 23.61 -5.10
CA PRO A 125 7.94 22.42 -5.80
C PRO A 125 7.24 21.42 -4.89
N LEU A 126 7.71 21.27 -3.64
CA LEU A 126 7.08 20.41 -2.64
C LEU A 126 5.70 20.93 -2.25
N GLU A 127 5.57 22.24 -2.06
CA GLU A 127 4.28 22.87 -1.76
C GLU A 127 3.26 22.63 -2.87
N GLY A 128 3.67 22.75 -4.13
CA GLY A 128 2.82 22.43 -5.28
C GLY A 128 2.33 20.98 -5.29
N TRP A 129 3.21 20.04 -5.00
CA TRP A 129 2.85 18.61 -4.88
C TRP A 129 1.87 18.37 -3.72
N ILE A 130 2.13 18.93 -2.54
CA ILE A 130 1.26 18.83 -1.36
C ILE A 130 -0.14 19.35 -1.68
N ARG A 131 -0.22 20.55 -2.24
CA ARG A 131 -1.49 21.18 -2.61
C ARG A 131 -2.28 20.33 -3.60
N HIS A 132 -1.61 19.74 -4.60
CA HIS A 132 -2.22 18.80 -5.53
C HIS A 132 -2.76 17.55 -4.82
N ILE A 133 -1.99 16.93 -3.93
CA ILE A 133 -2.45 15.73 -3.19
C ILE A 133 -3.61 16.07 -2.25
N LEU A 134 -3.54 17.16 -1.50
CA LEU A 134 -4.64 17.58 -0.63
C LEU A 134 -5.93 17.86 -1.41
N THR A 135 -5.83 18.46 -2.60
CA THR A 135 -7.00 18.71 -3.46
C THR A 135 -7.60 17.41 -4.01
N THR A 136 -6.77 16.45 -4.42
CA THR A 136 -7.22 15.25 -5.13
C THR A 136 -7.47 14.04 -4.21
N GLN A 137 -6.77 13.98 -3.09
CA GLN A 137 -6.79 12.85 -2.15
C GLN A 137 -7.07 13.25 -0.71
N HIS A 138 -7.20 14.55 -0.43
CA HIS A 138 -7.62 15.17 0.85
C HIS A 138 -6.63 15.06 2.01
N GLU A 139 -5.64 14.18 1.94
CA GLU A 139 -4.70 13.90 3.01
C GLU A 139 -3.31 13.63 2.45
N VAL A 140 -2.28 13.86 3.27
CA VAL A 140 -0.90 13.44 3.05
C VAL A 140 -0.47 12.62 4.26
N ILE A 141 0.23 11.52 4.05
CA ILE A 141 0.79 10.73 5.15
C ILE A 141 2.23 11.17 5.38
N GLY A 142 2.53 11.61 6.60
CA GLY A 142 3.87 11.96 7.05
C GLY A 142 4.48 10.83 7.89
N GLU A 143 5.72 10.47 7.61
CA GLU A 143 6.50 9.50 8.39
C GLU A 143 7.90 10.03 8.63
N PRO A 144 8.49 9.89 9.84
CA PRO A 144 9.91 10.09 10.02
C PRO A 144 10.69 9.17 9.07
N PHE A 145 11.84 9.63 8.61
CA PHE A 145 12.70 8.77 7.79
C PHE A 145 13.52 7.85 8.69
N TYR A 146 13.43 6.55 8.43
CA TYR A 146 14.20 5.52 9.09
C TYR A 146 15.24 4.93 8.12
N ASP A 147 16.45 4.66 8.61
CA ASP A 147 17.48 3.95 7.85
C ASP A 147 17.16 2.45 7.90
N LYS A 148 16.37 1.99 6.94
CA LYS A 148 15.90 0.61 6.86
C LYS A 148 17.03 -0.35 6.49
N LEU A 149 16.97 -1.56 7.03
CA LEU A 149 17.90 -2.66 6.73
C LEU A 149 17.28 -3.65 5.71
N LEU A 150 15.98 -3.85 5.76
CA LEU A 150 15.27 -4.84 4.94
C LEU A 150 13.86 -4.35 4.65
N ASP A 151 13.39 -4.58 3.41
CA ASP A 151 12.00 -4.40 3.03
C ASP A 151 11.33 -5.78 2.88
N PHE A 152 10.27 -6.04 3.61
CA PHE A 152 9.47 -7.25 3.43
C PHE A 152 7.99 -6.95 3.71
N ALA A 153 7.12 -7.83 3.23
CA ALA A 153 5.70 -7.80 3.55
C ALA A 153 5.22 -9.16 4.06
N MET A 154 4.17 -9.12 4.87
CA MET A 154 3.36 -10.29 5.23
C MET A 154 2.15 -10.30 4.30
N GLU A 155 1.96 -11.40 3.59
CA GLU A 155 0.88 -11.55 2.61
C GLU A 155 -0.29 -12.29 3.24
N PHE A 156 -1.50 -11.76 3.06
CA PHE A 156 -2.73 -12.34 3.59
C PHE A 156 -3.78 -12.45 2.48
N PHE A 157 -4.57 -13.49 2.55
CA PHE A 157 -5.74 -13.70 1.70
C PHE A 157 -7.01 -13.69 2.56
N ALA A 158 -7.98 -12.86 2.22
CA ALA A 158 -9.31 -12.90 2.80
C ALA A 158 -10.25 -13.68 1.87
N ASP A 159 -10.85 -14.75 2.38
CA ASP A 159 -11.80 -15.56 1.64
C ASP A 159 -13.21 -14.92 1.57
N GLU A 160 -14.13 -15.60 0.91
CA GLU A 160 -15.51 -15.13 0.73
C GLU A 160 -16.34 -15.12 2.03
N TRP A 161 -15.91 -15.87 3.04
CA TRP A 161 -16.51 -15.89 4.38
C TRP A 161 -15.90 -14.85 5.33
N GLY A 162 -14.90 -14.11 4.86
CA GLY A 162 -14.20 -13.10 5.66
C GLY A 162 -13.11 -13.68 6.58
N GLN A 163 -12.73 -14.95 6.39
CA GLN A 163 -11.59 -15.54 7.08
C GLN A 163 -10.30 -15.02 6.45
N VAL A 164 -9.34 -14.67 7.29
CA VAL A 164 -8.03 -14.16 6.85
C VAL A 164 -6.99 -15.25 7.03
N HIS A 165 -6.31 -15.57 5.94
CA HIS A 165 -5.29 -16.62 5.88
C HIS A 165 -3.93 -15.97 5.60
N PHE A 166 -2.95 -16.26 6.45
CA PHE A 166 -1.57 -15.89 6.15
C PHE A 166 -1.06 -16.79 5.02
N ILE A 167 -0.48 -16.18 3.96
CA ILE A 167 0.00 -16.91 2.78
C ILE A 167 1.51 -17.07 2.83
N GLY A 168 2.25 -16.07 3.32
CA GLY A 168 3.70 -16.09 3.34
C GLY A 168 4.30 -14.69 3.46
N TYR A 169 5.57 -14.61 3.18
CA TYR A 169 6.32 -13.35 3.14
C TYR A 169 6.77 -13.03 1.72
N SER A 170 6.74 -11.77 1.35
CA SER A 170 7.48 -11.26 0.20
C SER A 170 8.67 -10.42 0.65
N LEU A 171 9.83 -10.67 0.05
CA LEU A 171 11.06 -9.94 0.29
C LEU A 171 11.42 -9.17 -0.97
N PHE A 172 11.56 -7.86 -0.87
CA PHE A 172 11.77 -7.00 -2.01
C PHE A 172 12.82 -5.91 -1.73
N GLU A 173 13.35 -5.35 -2.80
CA GLU A 173 14.28 -4.23 -2.73
C GLU A 173 13.65 -2.97 -3.31
N THR A 174 13.98 -1.84 -2.70
CA THR A 174 13.66 -0.52 -3.23
C THR A 174 14.95 0.30 -3.39
N ASP A 175 14.94 1.27 -4.30
CA ASP A 175 16.04 2.22 -4.40
C ASP A 175 16.07 3.19 -3.20
N LYS A 176 17.08 4.08 -3.18
CA LYS A 176 17.22 5.12 -2.14
C LYS A 176 16.03 6.08 -2.05
N ARG A 177 15.18 6.12 -3.09
CA ARG A 177 13.94 6.92 -3.14
C ARG A 177 12.69 6.10 -2.85
N GLY A 178 12.83 4.84 -2.41
CA GLY A 178 11.70 3.96 -2.12
C GLY A 178 10.96 3.45 -3.35
N VAL A 179 11.55 3.60 -4.56
CA VAL A 179 10.99 3.04 -5.78
C VAL A 179 11.34 1.55 -5.82
N TYR A 180 10.32 0.73 -6.03
CA TYR A 180 10.46 -0.72 -6.17
C TYR A 180 11.45 -1.09 -7.28
N LYS A 181 12.34 -2.04 -7.01
CA LYS A 181 13.33 -2.58 -7.92
C LYS A 181 13.02 -4.02 -8.30
N GLU A 182 13.00 -4.90 -7.31
CA GLU A 182 12.85 -6.34 -7.53
C GLU A 182 12.31 -7.07 -6.30
N ASN A 183 11.76 -8.28 -6.52
CA ASN A 183 11.44 -9.25 -5.47
C ASN A 183 12.44 -10.40 -5.49
N LEU A 184 12.77 -10.93 -4.32
CA LEU A 184 13.43 -12.21 -4.18
C LEU A 184 12.41 -13.34 -4.38
N LEU A 185 12.56 -14.11 -5.46
CA LEU A 185 11.79 -15.32 -5.68
C LEU A 185 12.58 -16.52 -5.17
N ALA A 186 12.14 -17.08 -4.05
CA ALA A 186 12.77 -18.23 -3.41
C ALA A 186 11.71 -19.06 -2.68
N ALA A 187 12.08 -20.28 -2.24
CA ALA A 187 11.21 -21.06 -1.37
C ALA A 187 10.98 -20.32 -0.04
N ASP A 188 9.79 -20.44 0.54
CA ASP A 188 9.37 -19.72 1.76
C ASP A 188 10.38 -19.83 2.89
N ARG A 189 10.93 -21.02 3.13
CA ARG A 189 11.97 -21.26 4.13
C ARG A 189 13.22 -20.37 3.96
N VAL A 190 13.56 -20.02 2.71
CA VAL A 190 14.73 -19.15 2.41
C VAL A 190 14.40 -17.71 2.74
N ILE A 191 13.20 -17.26 2.39
CA ILE A 191 12.69 -15.91 2.67
C ILE A 191 12.57 -15.72 4.19
N GLU A 192 11.95 -16.66 4.88
CA GLU A 192 11.79 -16.65 6.34
C GLU A 192 13.15 -16.62 7.07
N ALA A 193 14.09 -17.46 6.65
CA ALA A 193 15.44 -17.46 7.22
C ALA A 193 16.13 -16.09 7.07
N ARG A 194 15.94 -15.43 5.92
CA ARG A 194 16.51 -14.10 5.68
C ARG A 194 15.85 -13.02 6.56
N ILE A 195 14.53 -13.04 6.70
CA ILE A 195 13.79 -12.12 7.56
C ILE A 195 14.18 -12.34 9.04
N SER A 196 14.28 -13.62 9.46
CA SER A 196 14.63 -14.01 10.83
C SER A 196 16.03 -13.59 11.28
N THR A 197 16.88 -13.16 10.35
CA THR A 197 18.17 -12.53 10.68
C THR A 197 17.98 -11.17 11.39
N TYR A 198 16.84 -10.50 11.14
CA TYR A 198 16.55 -9.15 11.64
C TYR A 198 15.38 -9.10 12.62
N VAL A 199 14.39 -10.00 12.47
CA VAL A 199 13.16 -10.04 13.27
C VAL A 199 12.92 -11.45 13.75
N SER A 200 12.73 -11.65 15.06
CA SER A 200 12.46 -12.99 15.60
C SER A 200 11.13 -13.56 15.09
N ALA A 201 11.06 -14.86 14.93
CA ALA A 201 9.85 -15.57 14.52
C ALA A 201 8.68 -15.33 15.47
N GLU A 202 8.95 -15.15 16.76
CA GLU A 202 7.93 -14.83 17.77
C GLU A 202 7.27 -13.47 17.50
N ILE A 203 8.06 -12.44 17.20
CA ILE A 203 7.55 -11.10 16.83
C ILE A 203 6.71 -11.19 15.57
N LEU A 204 7.18 -11.87 14.52
CA LEU A 204 6.45 -12.05 13.28
C LEU A 204 5.11 -12.75 13.52
N HIS A 205 5.10 -13.79 14.35
CA HIS A 205 3.88 -14.52 14.70
C HIS A 205 2.90 -13.64 15.51
N GLN A 206 3.39 -12.85 16.47
CA GLN A 206 2.54 -11.93 17.24
C GLN A 206 1.92 -10.86 16.34
N VAL A 207 2.70 -10.25 15.44
CA VAL A 207 2.21 -9.25 14.48
C VAL A 207 1.17 -9.88 13.55
N GLY A 208 1.46 -11.08 13.00
CA GLY A 208 0.56 -11.78 12.10
C GLY A 208 -0.80 -12.14 12.71
N ARG A 209 -0.86 -12.41 14.02
CA ARG A 209 -2.14 -12.64 14.74
C ARG A 209 -2.96 -11.38 14.99
N MET A 210 -2.36 -10.22 14.85
CA MET A 210 -3.04 -8.92 15.10
C MET A 210 -3.51 -8.25 13.81
N LEU A 211 -2.94 -8.65 12.67
CA LEU A 211 -3.34 -8.17 11.34
C LEU A 211 -4.52 -8.97 10.79
#